data_6c0764e55ba826685d94bd9a2a773436
#
_entry.id   6c0764e55ba826685d94bd9a2a773436
#
_cell.length_a   1.000
_cell.length_b   1.000
_cell.length_c   1.000
_cell.angle_alpha   90.00
_cell.angle_beta   90.00
_cell.angle_gamma   90.00
#
_symmetry.space_group_name_H-M   'P 1'
#
loop_
_entity.id
_entity.type
_entity.pdbx_description
1 polymer ?
#
loop_
_entity_poly.entity_id
_entity_poly.type
_entity_poly.pdbx_seq_one_letter_code
_entity_poly.pdbx_strand_id
1 'polypeptide(L)'
;MCLSFTGPPPATRRILPNTSAGVCGRDAADVSPDGLCEGRDVALFGCSAWGTDEVELQTDFEPLFEAFDRIGVKGVKTACFASGDSSFEHFCGAVDVIEARLNELGGIQILEGLKLDGNLSSNGSDVEDWANRLLAAL
;
A
#
# COMPACT_ATOMS: atom_id res chain seq x y z
N MET A 1 -8.39 5.32 5.91
CA MET A 1 -8.58 5.39 4.45
C MET A 1 -7.69 4.35 3.81
N CYS A 2 -8.27 3.44 3.12
CA CYS A 2 -7.53 2.34 2.51
C CYS A 2 -7.50 2.53 1.01
N LEU A 3 -6.34 2.48 0.43
CA LEU A 3 -6.16 2.75 -0.98
C LEU A 3 -5.40 1.58 -1.59
N SER A 4 -6.05 0.82 -2.44
CA SER A 4 -5.35 -0.07 -3.35
C SER A 4 -5.02 0.73 -4.61
N PHE A 5 -3.75 0.83 -4.93
CA PHE A 5 -3.32 1.61 -6.06
C PHE A 5 -2.78 0.74 -7.18
N THR A 6 -3.25 1.04 -8.36
CA THR A 6 -2.47 0.92 -9.56
C THR A 6 -1.94 2.32 -9.88
N GLY A 7 -0.88 2.72 -9.20
CA GLY A 7 -0.28 4.04 -9.31
C GLY A 7 -0.18 4.78 -7.96
N PRO A 8 0.63 5.84 -7.85
CA PRO A 8 0.87 6.51 -6.59
C PRO A 8 -0.37 7.23 -6.04
N PRO A 9 -0.54 7.30 -4.68
CA PRO A 9 -1.63 8.00 -4.02
C PRO A 9 -1.70 9.49 -4.40
N PRO A 10 -2.85 10.17 -4.19
CA PRO A 10 -3.00 11.59 -4.51
C PRO A 10 -1.93 12.50 -3.87
N ALA A 11 -1.45 12.14 -2.69
CA ALA A 11 -0.31 12.82 -2.07
C ALA A 11 1.00 12.58 -2.83
N THR A 12 1.16 11.40 -3.43
CA THR A 12 2.32 11.02 -4.25
C THR A 12 2.22 11.55 -5.68
N ARG A 13 1.03 11.94 -6.16
CA ARG A 13 0.86 12.67 -7.42
C ARG A 13 1.65 13.97 -7.48
N ARG A 14 1.88 14.60 -6.33
CA ARG A 14 2.74 15.80 -6.24
C ARG A 14 4.22 15.47 -6.36
N ILE A 15 4.60 14.23 -6.03
CA ILE A 15 5.99 13.78 -5.94
C ILE A 15 6.43 13.06 -7.22
N LEU A 16 5.48 12.52 -8.00
CA LEU A 16 5.73 11.77 -9.23
C LEU A 16 5.11 12.45 -10.47
N PRO A 17 5.49 13.70 -10.81
CA PRO A 17 4.80 14.44 -11.86
C PRO A 17 5.01 13.88 -13.28
N ASN A 18 5.92 12.93 -13.50
CA ASN A 18 6.35 12.48 -14.82
C ASN A 18 6.25 10.98 -15.09
N THR A 19 5.53 10.21 -14.27
CA THR A 19 5.27 8.82 -14.63
C THR A 19 4.10 8.77 -15.61
N SER A 20 4.38 8.41 -16.83
CA SER A 20 3.39 8.14 -17.89
C SER A 20 2.48 6.92 -17.59
N ALA A 21 2.69 6.26 -16.48
CA ALA A 21 1.79 5.25 -15.96
C ALA A 21 0.52 5.91 -15.43
N GLY A 22 -0.63 5.49 -15.91
CA GLY A 22 -1.92 5.97 -15.42
C GLY A 22 -2.03 5.73 -13.91
N VAL A 23 -1.95 6.82 -13.15
CA VAL A 23 -2.14 6.79 -11.71
C VAL A 23 -3.62 6.59 -11.42
N CYS A 24 -4.00 5.43 -10.94
CA CYS A 24 -5.36 5.13 -10.52
C CYS A 24 -5.36 4.95 -8.99
N GLY A 25 -5.69 6.01 -8.27
CA GLY A 25 -5.98 5.90 -6.84
C GLY A 25 -7.44 5.49 -6.67
N ARG A 26 -7.68 4.33 -6.04
CA ARG A 26 -9.02 3.84 -5.75
C ARG A 26 -9.14 3.49 -4.29
N ASP A 27 -10.34 3.67 -3.77
CA ASP A 27 -10.69 3.16 -2.45
C ASP A 27 -10.83 1.63 -2.51
N ALA A 28 -10.36 0.94 -1.48
CA ALA A 28 -10.44 -0.51 -1.41
C ALA A 28 -11.88 -1.04 -1.45
N ALA A 29 -12.82 -0.27 -0.93
CA ALA A 29 -14.25 -0.61 -0.97
C ALA A 29 -14.85 -0.55 -2.39
N ASP A 30 -14.23 0.22 -3.29
CA ASP A 30 -14.78 0.51 -4.62
C ASP A 30 -14.14 -0.32 -5.74
N VAL A 31 -13.17 -1.18 -5.43
CA VAL A 31 -12.46 -1.97 -6.45
C VAL A 31 -12.98 -3.40 -6.55
N SER A 32 -13.02 -3.91 -7.79
CA SER A 32 -13.18 -5.34 -8.00
C SER A 32 -11.83 -6.03 -7.79
N PRO A 33 -11.74 -7.07 -6.96
CA PRO A 33 -10.47 -7.75 -6.72
C PRO A 33 -9.97 -8.56 -7.92
N ASP A 34 -10.86 -9.08 -8.76
CA ASP A 34 -10.50 -9.99 -9.84
C ASP A 34 -9.60 -9.31 -10.88
N GLY A 35 -8.35 -9.74 -10.98
CA GLY A 35 -7.38 -9.20 -11.93
C GLY A 35 -6.93 -7.76 -11.66
N LEU A 36 -7.13 -7.25 -10.46
CA LEU A 36 -6.85 -5.85 -10.10
C LEU A 36 -5.43 -5.40 -10.45
N CYS A 37 -4.46 -6.28 -10.28
CA CYS A 37 -3.04 -6.02 -10.54
C CYS A 37 -2.56 -6.55 -11.90
N GLU A 38 -3.39 -7.25 -12.64
CA GLU A 38 -3.00 -7.81 -13.94
C GLU A 38 -2.59 -6.73 -14.93
N GLY A 39 -1.45 -6.95 -15.61
CA GLY A 39 -0.92 -6.01 -16.60
C GLY A 39 -0.39 -4.70 -16.01
N ARG A 40 -0.19 -4.64 -14.69
CA ARG A 40 0.40 -3.48 -14.01
C ARG A 40 1.87 -3.71 -13.74
N ASP A 41 2.65 -2.64 -13.87
CA ASP A 41 4.08 -2.68 -13.56
C ASP A 41 4.32 -2.63 -12.05
N VAL A 42 3.49 -1.86 -11.35
CA VAL A 42 3.58 -1.59 -9.91
C VAL A 42 2.20 -1.49 -9.29
N ALA A 43 2.06 -2.04 -8.09
CA ALA A 43 0.89 -1.87 -7.23
C ALA A 43 1.31 -1.39 -5.85
N LEU A 44 0.69 -0.31 -5.39
CA LEU A 44 0.90 0.24 -4.05
C LEU A 44 -0.34 0.00 -3.19
N PHE A 45 -0.13 -0.50 -1.98
CA PHE A 45 -1.20 -0.80 -1.04
C PHE A 45 -1.06 0.05 0.22
N GLY A 46 -2.11 0.78 0.56
CA GLY A 46 -2.19 1.57 1.77
C GLY A 46 -3.35 1.13 2.65
N CYS A 47 -3.06 0.79 3.90
CA CYS A 47 -4.06 0.37 4.86
C CYS A 47 -3.63 0.72 6.28
N SER A 48 -4.51 1.34 7.03
CA SER A 48 -4.33 1.48 8.48
C SER A 48 -4.78 0.20 9.20
N ALA A 49 -4.24 -0.02 10.37
CA ALA A 49 -4.66 -1.11 11.24
C ALA A 49 -4.95 -0.58 12.65
N TRP A 50 -5.81 -1.26 13.33
CA TRP A 50 -6.11 -1.08 14.76
C TRP A 50 -6.14 -2.43 15.46
N GLY A 51 -6.52 -2.45 16.69
CA GLY A 51 -6.45 -3.62 17.56
C GLY A 51 -5.30 -3.51 18.57
N THR A 52 -5.54 -4.00 19.77
CA THR A 52 -4.55 -4.00 20.84
C THR A 52 -3.83 -5.35 20.97
N ASP A 53 -4.53 -6.43 20.70
CA ASP A 53 -4.03 -7.81 20.87
C ASP A 53 -3.65 -8.46 19.53
N GLU A 54 -4.38 -8.11 18.46
CA GLU A 54 -4.13 -8.60 17.10
C GLU A 54 -4.20 -7.44 16.12
N VAL A 55 -3.56 -7.62 14.96
CA VAL A 55 -3.63 -6.65 13.87
C VAL A 55 -4.96 -6.78 13.16
N GLU A 56 -5.82 -5.80 13.33
CA GLU A 56 -7.09 -5.69 12.59
C GLU A 56 -6.92 -4.71 11.44
N LEU A 57 -7.15 -5.17 10.22
CA LEU A 57 -7.14 -4.31 9.05
C LEU A 57 -8.37 -3.40 9.04
N GLN A 58 -8.22 -2.26 8.40
CA GLN A 58 -9.34 -1.35 8.20
C GLN A 58 -10.51 -2.08 7.50
N THR A 59 -11.71 -1.92 8.01
CA THR A 59 -12.92 -2.66 7.57
C THR A 59 -13.15 -2.61 6.06
N ASP A 60 -12.90 -1.47 5.44
CA ASP A 60 -13.06 -1.29 3.99
C ASP A 60 -12.01 -2.06 3.17
N PHE A 61 -10.88 -2.43 3.81
CA PHE A 61 -9.82 -3.20 3.18
C PHE A 61 -9.97 -4.71 3.32
N GLU A 62 -10.63 -5.18 4.37
CA GLU A 62 -10.77 -6.60 4.66
C GLU A 62 -11.30 -7.42 3.47
N PRO A 63 -12.37 -7.02 2.77
CA PRO A 63 -12.88 -7.78 1.64
C PRO A 63 -11.87 -7.88 0.49
N LEU A 64 -11.08 -6.84 0.26
CA LEU A 64 -10.01 -6.86 -0.73
C LEU A 64 -8.88 -7.80 -0.30
N PHE A 65 -8.49 -7.76 0.97
CA PHE A 65 -7.44 -8.62 1.52
C PHE A 65 -7.81 -10.10 1.45
N GLU A 66 -9.05 -10.45 1.76
CA GLU A 66 -9.55 -11.82 1.63
C GLU A 66 -9.52 -12.33 0.18
N ALA A 67 -9.62 -11.42 -0.78
CA ALA A 67 -9.59 -11.72 -2.21
C ALA A 67 -8.22 -11.56 -2.87
N PHE A 68 -7.14 -11.41 -2.10
CA PHE A 68 -5.78 -11.20 -2.65
C PHE A 68 -5.28 -12.33 -3.56
N ASP A 69 -5.77 -13.54 -3.38
CA ASP A 69 -5.50 -14.67 -4.27
C ASP A 69 -6.01 -14.46 -5.71
N ARG A 70 -6.94 -13.52 -5.92
CA ARG A 70 -7.56 -13.22 -7.21
C ARG A 70 -7.10 -11.91 -7.86
N ILE A 71 -6.29 -11.10 -7.17
CA ILE A 71 -5.88 -9.79 -7.70
C ILE A 71 -4.84 -9.86 -8.82
N GLY A 72 -4.22 -11.02 -9.07
CA GLY A 72 -3.24 -11.18 -10.14
C GLY A 72 -1.91 -10.48 -9.85
N VAL A 73 -1.42 -10.55 -8.62
CA VAL A 73 -0.22 -9.82 -8.16
C VAL A 73 1.09 -10.51 -8.54
N LYS A 74 1.04 -11.77 -8.99
CA LYS A 74 2.24 -12.54 -9.34
C LYS A 74 3.11 -11.82 -10.36
N GLY A 75 4.37 -11.57 -10.02
CA GLY A 75 5.31 -10.88 -10.88
C GLY A 75 5.15 -9.36 -10.92
N VAL A 76 4.18 -8.80 -10.23
CA VAL A 76 3.96 -7.36 -10.11
C VAL A 76 4.83 -6.80 -8.99
N LYS A 77 5.49 -5.68 -9.23
CA LYS A 77 6.24 -4.95 -8.20
C LYS A 77 5.28 -4.36 -7.17
N THR A 78 5.56 -4.55 -5.89
CA THR A 78 4.68 -4.10 -4.81
C THR A 78 5.40 -3.27 -3.78
N ALA A 79 4.69 -2.34 -3.17
CA ALA A 79 5.11 -1.65 -1.97
C ALA A 79 3.87 -1.27 -1.13
N CYS A 80 4.05 -1.16 0.17
CA CYS A 80 2.98 -0.88 1.11
C CYS A 80 3.28 0.35 1.95
N PHE A 81 2.24 1.00 2.45
CA PHE A 81 2.35 2.11 3.37
C PHE A 81 1.18 2.15 4.35
N ALA A 82 1.39 2.70 5.51
CA ALA A 82 0.35 2.94 6.51
C ALA A 82 0.67 4.15 7.37
N SER A 83 -0.36 4.73 7.95
CA SER A 83 -0.25 5.66 9.06
C SER A 83 -0.84 5.03 10.32
N GLY A 84 -0.29 5.36 11.47
CA GLY A 84 -0.73 4.81 12.74
C GLY A 84 -0.21 5.62 13.91
N ASP A 85 -0.24 5.03 15.08
CA ASP A 85 0.26 5.63 16.32
C ASP A 85 1.32 4.70 16.92
N SER A 86 2.54 5.20 17.03
CA SER A 86 3.70 4.44 17.53
C SER A 86 3.60 4.05 19.00
N SER A 87 2.62 4.58 19.74
CA SER A 87 2.34 4.16 21.11
C SER A 87 1.67 2.79 21.22
N PHE A 88 1.12 2.28 20.12
CA PHE A 88 0.53 0.95 20.06
C PHE A 88 1.55 -0.12 19.69
N GLU A 89 1.42 -1.32 20.28
CA GLU A 89 2.33 -2.45 20.08
C GLU A 89 2.41 -2.87 18.60
N HIS A 90 1.28 -2.88 17.90
CA HIS A 90 1.19 -3.24 16.48
C HIS A 90 1.22 -2.02 15.56
N PHE A 91 2.10 -1.07 15.84
CA PHE A 91 2.28 0.13 15.02
C PHE A 91 2.42 -0.18 13.54
N CYS A 92 1.47 0.31 12.73
CA CYS A 92 1.40 0.05 11.28
C CYS A 92 1.49 -1.44 10.91
N GLY A 93 0.97 -2.33 11.74
CA GLY A 93 0.99 -3.77 11.53
C GLY A 93 0.31 -4.24 10.25
N ALA A 94 -0.60 -3.44 9.69
CA ALA A 94 -1.19 -3.69 8.38
C ALA A 94 -0.13 -3.82 7.27
N VAL A 95 0.93 -3.03 7.30
CA VAL A 95 2.04 -3.12 6.34
C VAL A 95 2.64 -4.52 6.36
N ASP A 96 2.98 -5.03 7.53
CA ASP A 96 3.63 -6.33 7.69
C ASP A 96 2.73 -7.48 7.20
N VAL A 97 1.45 -7.43 7.54
CA VAL A 97 0.46 -8.45 7.14
C VAL A 97 0.24 -8.44 5.62
N ILE A 98 0.10 -7.26 5.02
CA ILE A 98 -0.13 -7.11 3.58
C ILE A 98 1.12 -7.53 2.79
N GLU A 99 2.30 -7.10 3.20
CA GLU A 99 3.58 -7.48 2.56
C GLU A 99 3.78 -9.00 2.58
N ALA A 100 3.57 -9.63 3.73
CA ALA A 100 3.69 -11.09 3.86
C ALA A 100 2.75 -11.81 2.88
N ARG A 101 1.51 -11.37 2.79
CA ARG A 101 0.51 -11.99 1.89
C ARG A 101 0.84 -11.77 0.42
N LEU A 102 1.26 -10.56 0.04
CA LEU A 102 1.67 -10.27 -1.34
C LEU A 102 2.89 -11.10 -1.77
N ASN A 103 3.85 -11.28 -0.88
CA ASN A 103 5.03 -12.10 -1.13
C ASN A 103 4.67 -13.59 -1.30
N GLU A 104 3.76 -14.13 -0.48
CA GLU A 104 3.23 -15.48 -0.65
C GLU A 104 2.58 -15.71 -2.01
N LEU A 105 1.89 -14.69 -2.53
CA LEU A 105 1.19 -14.74 -3.82
C LEU A 105 2.10 -14.48 -5.04
N GLY A 106 3.39 -14.26 -4.80
CA GLY A 106 4.38 -14.05 -5.86
C GLY A 106 4.57 -12.59 -6.30
N GLY A 107 4.06 -11.64 -5.54
CA GLY A 107 4.38 -10.22 -5.71
C GLY A 107 5.86 -9.96 -5.43
N ILE A 108 6.42 -8.95 -6.08
CA ILE A 108 7.83 -8.57 -5.93
C ILE A 108 7.89 -7.31 -5.07
N GLN A 109 8.18 -7.48 -3.79
CA GLN A 109 8.40 -6.35 -2.90
C GLN A 109 9.67 -5.59 -3.29
N ILE A 110 9.53 -4.35 -3.72
CA ILE A 110 10.66 -3.54 -4.21
C ILE A 110 11.20 -2.55 -3.18
N LEU A 111 10.46 -2.31 -2.13
CA LEU A 111 10.81 -1.37 -1.08
C LEU A 111 10.17 -1.78 0.25
N GLU A 112 10.88 -1.50 1.33
CA GLU A 112 10.33 -1.64 2.68
C GLU A 112 9.12 -0.72 2.86
N GLY A 113 8.08 -1.22 3.53
CA GLY A 113 6.84 -0.49 3.74
C GLY A 113 7.04 0.79 4.54
N LEU A 114 6.34 1.84 4.12
CA LEU A 114 6.35 3.12 4.82
C LEU A 114 5.40 3.07 6.02
N LYS A 115 5.95 3.28 7.20
CA LYS A 115 5.20 3.36 8.46
C LYS A 115 5.29 4.78 9.02
N LEU A 116 4.18 5.50 9.01
CA LEU A 116 4.09 6.88 9.45
C LEU A 116 3.44 6.99 10.82
N ASP A 117 4.10 7.68 11.74
CA ASP A 117 3.52 8.04 13.03
C ASP A 117 2.71 9.33 12.89
N GLY A 118 1.40 9.24 13.08
CA GLY A 118 0.48 10.33 12.85
C GLY A 118 0.01 10.47 11.41
N ASN A 119 -0.14 11.69 10.92
CA ASN A 119 -0.70 11.97 9.60
C ASN A 119 0.37 12.27 8.53
N LEU A 120 -0.04 12.20 7.26
CA LEU A 120 0.83 12.49 6.11
C LEU A 120 1.40 13.92 6.12
N SER A 121 0.67 14.88 6.66
CA SER A 121 1.11 16.28 6.69
C SER A 121 2.29 16.50 7.64
N SER A 122 2.33 15.73 8.73
CA SER A 122 3.41 15.79 9.72
C SER A 122 4.69 15.08 9.26
N ASN A 123 4.56 14.16 8.30
CA ASN A 123 5.63 13.27 7.84
C ASN A 123 6.01 13.51 6.37
N GLY A 124 5.85 14.73 5.88
CA GLY A 124 6.08 15.07 4.47
C GLY A 124 7.47 14.69 3.95
N SER A 125 8.53 14.87 4.77
CA SER A 125 9.90 14.50 4.40
C SER A 125 10.09 12.98 4.27
N ASP A 126 9.48 12.20 5.15
CA ASP A 126 9.57 10.74 5.13
C ASP A 126 8.83 10.18 3.90
N VAL A 127 7.68 10.76 3.57
CA VAL A 127 6.92 10.43 2.36
C VAL A 127 7.71 10.74 1.10
N GLU A 128 8.35 11.91 1.04
CA GLU A 128 9.19 12.31 -0.10
C GLU A 128 10.40 11.39 -0.28
N ASP A 129 11.10 11.09 0.79
CA ASP A 129 12.26 10.19 0.76
C ASP A 129 11.86 8.78 0.31
N TRP A 130 10.77 8.25 0.87
CA TRP A 130 10.25 6.95 0.47
C TRP A 130 9.82 6.93 -1.00
N ALA A 131 9.16 7.98 -1.48
CA ALA A 131 8.73 8.10 -2.87
C ALA A 131 9.93 8.16 -3.84
N ASN A 132 11.01 8.87 -3.47
CA ASN A 132 12.24 8.93 -4.25
C ASN A 132 12.92 7.55 -4.32
N ARG A 133 12.96 6.82 -3.21
CA ARG A 133 13.48 5.45 -3.16
C ARG A 133 12.63 4.49 -3.99
N LEU A 134 11.30 4.67 -3.96
CA LEU A 134 10.39 3.89 -4.79
C LEU A 134 10.66 4.11 -6.28
N LEU A 135 10.81 5.35 -6.70
CA LEU A 135 11.15 5.70 -8.08
C LEU A 135 12.47 5.08 -8.53
N ALA A 136 13.48 5.10 -7.67
CA ALA A 136 14.79 4.52 -7.96
C ALA A 136 14.74 2.98 -8.07
N ALA A 137 13.74 2.33 -7.45
CA ALA A 137 13.53 0.88 -7.49
C ALA A 137 12.67 0.40 -8.67
N LEU A 138 12.02 1.30 -9.39
CA LEU A 138 11.23 0.99 -10.58
C LEU A 138 12.13 0.80 -11.80
#